data_496d4adda0efe315eaecafeb2cf8d827
#
_entry.id   496d4adda0efe315eaecafeb2cf8d827
#
_cell.length_a   1.000
_cell.length_b   1.000
_cell.length_c   1.000
_cell.angle_alpha   90.00
_cell.angle_beta   90.00
_cell.angle_gamma   90.00
#
_symmetry.space_group_name_H-M   'P 1'
#
loop_
_entity.id
_entity.type
_entity.pdbx_description
1 polymer ?
#
loop_
_entity_poly.entity_id
_entity_poly.type
_entity_poly.pdbx_seq_one_letter_code
_entity_poly.pdbx_strand_id
1 'polypeptide(L)'
;MEFDWNPAKCSKNIVDRGIDFADVLVGFIDPARKVVRDDRKDYGEVRYNMLAKVNGRVFHITFTERGQILWIISARKANQREQRRYEQG
;
A
#
# COMPACT_ATOMS: atom_id res chain seq x y z
N MET A 1 -12.59 -9.86 2.72
CA MET A 1 -11.21 -9.39 2.48
C MET A 1 -10.47 -9.40 3.80
N GLU A 2 -9.42 -10.18 3.91
CA GLU A 2 -8.63 -10.27 5.13
C GLU A 2 -7.28 -9.59 4.96
N PHE A 3 -6.81 -8.92 6.02
CA PHE A 3 -5.54 -8.22 6.03
C PHE A 3 -4.68 -8.70 7.18
N ASP A 4 -3.37 -8.73 6.96
CA ASP A 4 -2.42 -8.99 8.03
C ASP A 4 -1.08 -8.36 7.67
N TRP A 5 -0.14 -8.36 8.60
CA TRP A 5 1.20 -7.81 8.40
C TRP A 5 2.13 -8.25 9.52
N ASN A 6 3.42 -8.02 9.31
CA ASN A 6 4.42 -8.25 10.33
C ASN A 6 4.38 -7.08 11.34
N PRO A 7 4.11 -7.34 12.63
CA PRO A 7 4.00 -6.26 13.63
C PRO A 7 5.24 -5.39 13.75
N ALA A 8 6.44 -5.97 13.62
CA ALA A 8 7.69 -5.21 13.70
C ALA A 8 7.82 -4.24 12.52
N LYS A 9 7.40 -4.66 11.33
CA LYS A 9 7.41 -3.78 10.16
C LYS A 9 6.40 -2.66 10.27
N CYS A 10 5.23 -2.94 10.82
CA CYS A 10 4.24 -1.90 11.06
C CYS A 10 4.76 -0.88 12.08
N SER A 11 5.35 -1.35 13.18
CA SER A 11 5.95 -0.46 14.18
C SER A 11 7.04 0.43 13.57
N LYS A 12 7.90 -0.15 12.73
CA LYS A 12 8.94 0.61 12.02
C LYS A 12 8.32 1.64 11.09
N ASN A 13 7.26 1.29 10.39
CA ASN A 13 6.58 2.20 9.49
C ASN A 13 5.98 3.40 10.25
N ILE A 14 5.44 3.16 11.44
CA ILE A 14 4.93 4.23 12.30
C ILE A 14 6.06 5.15 12.74
N VAL A 15 7.19 4.59 13.18
CA VAL A 15 8.34 5.38 13.63
C VAL A 15 8.91 6.21 12.47
N ASP A 16 9.11 5.59 11.31
CA ASP A 16 9.78 6.23 10.18
C ASP A 16 8.87 7.21 9.42
N ARG A 17 7.57 6.95 9.38
CA ARG A 17 6.64 7.66 8.49
C ARG A 17 5.37 8.16 9.18
N GLY A 18 5.14 7.79 10.43
CA GLY A 18 3.94 8.17 11.16
C GLY A 18 2.66 7.51 10.65
N ILE A 19 2.77 6.37 9.97
CA ILE A 19 1.63 5.71 9.33
C ILE A 19 1.50 4.29 9.84
N ASP A 20 0.34 4.00 10.44
CA ASP A 20 -0.05 2.66 10.86
C ASP A 20 -0.71 1.94 9.67
N PHE A 21 -0.33 0.68 9.42
CA PHE A 21 -0.92 -0.08 8.32
C PHE A 21 -2.45 -0.20 8.45
N ALA A 22 -2.97 -0.27 9.66
CA ALA A 22 -4.41 -0.34 9.89
C ALA A 22 -5.15 0.87 9.30
N ASP A 23 -4.51 2.04 9.30
CA ASP A 23 -5.15 3.28 8.86
C ASP A 23 -5.26 3.40 7.34
N VAL A 24 -4.52 2.59 6.57
CA VAL A 24 -4.54 2.66 5.10
C VAL A 24 -5.34 1.54 4.45
N LEU A 25 -5.93 0.64 5.23
CA LEU A 25 -6.68 -0.50 4.68
C LEU A 25 -7.89 -0.05 3.87
N VAL A 26 -8.49 1.08 4.20
CA VAL A 26 -9.63 1.64 3.46
C VAL A 26 -9.26 1.97 2.01
N GLY A 27 -7.97 2.14 1.71
CA GLY A 27 -7.51 2.35 0.33
C GLY A 27 -7.87 1.19 -0.60
N PHE A 28 -8.02 -0.02 -0.06
CA PHE A 28 -8.36 -1.20 -0.86
C PHE A 28 -9.79 -1.16 -1.41
N ILE A 29 -10.65 -0.28 -0.91
CA ILE A 29 -12.01 -0.09 -1.43
C ILE A 29 -12.15 1.24 -2.18
N ASP A 30 -11.09 1.99 -2.37
CA ASP A 30 -11.11 3.18 -3.21
C ASP A 30 -11.38 2.76 -4.66
N PRO A 31 -12.50 3.19 -5.28
CA PRO A 31 -12.82 2.78 -6.65
C PRO A 31 -11.83 3.32 -7.69
N ALA A 32 -11.08 4.37 -7.34
CA ALA A 32 -10.09 4.98 -8.24
C ALA A 32 -8.67 4.44 -7.98
N ARG A 33 -8.52 3.47 -7.08
CA ARG A 33 -7.19 2.92 -6.78
C ARG A 33 -6.53 2.34 -8.02
N LYS A 34 -5.21 2.48 -8.09
CA LYS A 34 -4.40 1.92 -9.18
C LYS A 34 -3.42 0.92 -8.62
N VAL A 35 -3.45 -0.29 -9.14
CA VAL A 35 -2.59 -1.38 -8.67
C VAL A 35 -1.68 -1.80 -9.81
N VAL A 36 -0.37 -1.86 -9.54
CA VAL A 36 0.64 -2.27 -10.51
C VAL A 36 1.52 -3.33 -9.86
N ARG A 37 1.83 -4.37 -10.61
CA ARG A 37 2.77 -5.38 -10.15
C ARG A 37 4.18 -4.77 -10.04
N ASP A 38 4.87 -5.05 -8.95
CA ASP A 38 6.25 -4.58 -8.73
C ASP A 38 7.24 -5.62 -9.27
N ASP A 39 7.75 -5.37 -10.47
CA ASP A 39 8.69 -6.27 -11.14
C ASP A 39 10.14 -5.79 -11.05
N ARG A 40 10.45 -4.81 -10.19
CA ARG A 40 11.78 -4.22 -10.11
C ARG A 40 12.85 -5.22 -9.64
N LYS A 41 12.46 -6.23 -8.87
CA LYS A 41 13.38 -7.24 -8.41
C LYS A 41 12.61 -8.53 -8.05
N ASP A 42 13.34 -9.64 -7.94
CA ASP A 42 12.77 -10.90 -7.46
C ASP A 42 12.75 -10.90 -5.94
N TYR A 43 11.56 -10.86 -5.37
CA TYR A 43 11.34 -10.88 -3.92
C TYR A 43 11.05 -12.29 -3.39
N GLY A 44 11.04 -13.31 -4.26
CA GLY A 44 10.57 -14.63 -3.90
C GLY A 44 9.05 -14.73 -3.78
N GLU A 45 8.34 -13.66 -4.07
CA GLU A 45 6.88 -13.57 -4.06
C GLU A 45 6.45 -12.42 -4.97
N VAL A 46 5.23 -12.47 -5.46
CA VAL A 46 4.68 -11.38 -6.26
C VAL A 46 4.28 -10.23 -5.35
N ARG A 47 4.76 -9.03 -5.62
CA ARG A 47 4.41 -7.81 -4.88
C ARG A 47 3.67 -6.83 -5.78
N TYR A 48 2.78 -6.06 -5.17
CA TYR A 48 1.98 -5.05 -5.84
C TYR A 48 2.19 -3.71 -5.16
N ASN A 49 2.19 -2.65 -5.97
CA ASN A 49 2.18 -1.27 -5.50
C ASN A 49 0.82 -0.67 -5.85
N MET A 50 0.18 -0.06 -4.87
CA MET A 50 -1.13 0.52 -5.05
C MET A 50 -1.10 2.00 -4.68
N LEU A 51 -1.71 2.82 -5.54
CA LEU A 51 -2.02 4.21 -5.23
C LEU A 51 -3.50 4.27 -4.89
N ALA A 52 -3.81 4.73 -3.69
CA ALA A 52 -5.18 4.79 -3.21
C ALA A 52 -5.37 5.99 -2.29
N LYS A 53 -6.57 6.55 -2.29
CA LYS A 53 -6.90 7.67 -1.44
C LYS A 53 -7.44 7.18 -0.10
N VAL A 54 -6.89 7.76 0.97
CA VAL A 54 -7.29 7.49 2.35
C VAL A 54 -7.50 8.85 3.01
N ASN A 55 -8.72 9.13 3.45
CA ASN A 55 -9.05 10.40 4.12
C ASN A 55 -8.57 11.62 3.32
N GLY A 56 -8.83 11.61 2.02
CA GLY A 56 -8.51 12.74 1.15
C GLY A 56 -7.05 12.84 0.70
N ARG A 57 -6.19 11.90 1.08
CA ARG A 57 -4.78 11.92 0.71
C ARG A 57 -4.40 10.62 0.00
N VAL A 58 -3.65 10.73 -1.09
CA VAL A 58 -3.18 9.55 -1.84
C VAL A 58 -1.98 8.94 -1.12
N PHE A 59 -2.03 7.62 -0.93
CA PHE A 59 -0.96 6.81 -0.34
C PHE A 59 -0.42 5.83 -1.35
N HIS A 60 0.84 5.46 -1.15
CA HIS A 60 1.50 4.36 -1.86
C HIS A 60 1.59 3.20 -0.89
N ILE A 61 0.95 2.08 -1.23
CA ILE A 61 0.87 0.90 -0.37
C ILE A 61 1.46 -0.27 -1.14
N THR A 62 2.42 -0.96 -0.53
CA THR A 62 2.99 -2.19 -1.08
C THR A 62 2.42 -3.38 -0.34
N PHE A 63 1.96 -4.37 -1.07
CA PHE A 63 1.38 -5.57 -0.48
C PHE A 63 1.64 -6.80 -1.34
N THR A 64 1.41 -7.95 -0.76
CA THR A 64 1.41 -9.23 -1.48
C THR A 64 0.19 -10.04 -1.07
N GLU A 65 -0.13 -11.06 -1.83
CA GLU A 65 -1.21 -11.98 -1.49
C GLU A 65 -0.62 -13.27 -0.93
N ARG A 66 -1.11 -13.68 0.24
CA ARG A 66 -0.73 -14.96 0.89
C ARG A 66 -2.01 -15.73 1.15
N GLY A 67 -2.32 -16.67 0.26
CA GLY A 67 -3.62 -17.32 0.30
C GLY A 67 -4.72 -16.29 0.08
N GLN A 68 -5.66 -16.21 1.00
CA GLN A 68 -6.74 -15.22 0.94
C GLN A 68 -6.44 -13.95 1.73
N ILE A 69 -5.22 -13.81 2.23
CA ILE A 69 -4.81 -12.67 3.05
C ILE A 69 -4.06 -11.66 2.19
N LEU A 70 -4.45 -10.40 2.27
CA LEU A 70 -3.69 -9.29 1.73
C LEU A 70 -2.67 -8.87 2.79
N TRP A 71 -1.40 -9.13 2.50
CA TRP A 71 -0.29 -8.93 3.43
C TRP A 71 0.37 -7.60 3.15
N ILE A 72 0.24 -6.66 4.10
CA ILE A 72 0.77 -5.31 3.93
C ILE A 72 2.26 -5.29 4.23
N ILE A 73 3.05 -4.69 3.35
CA ILE A 73 4.51 -4.63 3.46
C ILE A 73 4.98 -3.24 3.83
N SER A 74 4.42 -2.20 3.20
CA SER A 74 4.79 -0.82 3.50
C SER A 74 3.67 0.14 3.12
N ALA A 75 3.65 1.31 3.75
CA ALA A 75 2.71 2.37 3.43
C ALA A 75 3.38 3.71 3.64
N ARG A 76 3.24 4.60 2.67
CA ARG A 76 3.74 5.97 2.73
C ARG A 76 2.82 6.91 1.96
N LYS A 77 2.93 8.19 2.21
CA LYS A 77 2.23 9.17 1.39
C LYS A 77 2.81 9.14 -0.03
N ALA A 78 1.94 9.26 -1.02
CA ALA A 78 2.36 9.32 -2.40
C ALA A 78 3.14 10.62 -2.66
N ASN A 79 4.18 10.53 -3.50
CA ASN A 79 4.88 11.72 -3.94
C ASN A 79 4.07 12.46 -5.01
N GLN A 80 4.57 13.61 -5.48
CA GLN A 80 3.82 14.44 -6.42
C GLN A 80 3.58 13.74 -7.76
N ARG A 81 4.56 13.00 -8.27
CA ARG A 81 4.41 12.23 -9.51
C ARG A 81 3.34 11.15 -9.36
N GLU A 82 3.35 10.44 -8.24
CA GLU A 82 2.37 9.40 -7.96
C GLU A 82 0.96 9.98 -7.82
N GLN A 83 0.82 11.11 -7.15
CA GLN A 83 -0.47 11.78 -7.03
C GLN A 83 -1.03 12.15 -8.40
N ARG A 84 -0.17 12.68 -9.30
CA ARG A 84 -0.60 13.00 -10.66
C ARG A 84 -1.04 11.76 -11.43
N ARG A 85 -0.30 10.65 -11.28
CA ARG A 85 -0.67 9.39 -11.91
C ARG A 85 -2.01 8.87 -11.40
N TYR A 86 -2.25 8.98 -10.11
CA TYR A 86 -3.53 8.61 -9.52
C TYR A 86 -4.68 9.43 -10.12
N GLU A 87 -4.49 10.73 -10.28
CA GLU A 87 -5.52 11.66 -10.76
C GLU A 87 -5.81 11.51 -12.25
N GLN A 88 -4.89 10.97 -13.03
CA GLN A 88 -5.07 10.77 -14.46
C GLN A 88 -6.09 9.68 -14.81
N GLY A 89 -6.49 8.92 -13.82
CA GLY A 89 -7.53 7.91 -13.98
C GLY A 89 -7.26 6.91 -15.06
#